data_c03cc3bcd61d0a1a35abc97d3d09af39
#
_entry.id   c03cc3bcd61d0a1a35abc97d3d09af39
#
_cell.length_a   1.000
_cell.length_b   1.000
_cell.length_c   1.000
_cell.angle_alpha   90.00
_cell.angle_beta   90.00
_cell.angle_gamma   90.00
#
_symmetry.space_group_name_H-M   'P 1'
#
loop_
_entity.id
_entity.type
_entity.pdbx_description
1 polymer ?
#
loop_
_entity_poly.entity_id
_entity_poly.type
_entity_poly.pdbx_seq_one_letter_code
_entity_poly.pdbx_strand_id
1 'polypeptide(L)'
;ALMTITPVLAVACQCAGIKPVSESTVGRIIHDLKEKGRLPKSNKVTINARFDKLVVREQKPRKKKTRRKGFLPQQPGDLVQMDTVSIFTDGIKRYIFTAIDISTRFTFAYAYKSNSSTHGSDFLDKLLKVAPFVIRRVQTDNGSEFLKHFDEACKEKGLVHFFNYPKHPEANGYLERFNRTVQEQFVNQYIDIIDDPDDFNSELMKYLIWYNTEKPHRG
;
A
#
# COMPACT_ATOMS: atom_id res chain seq x y z
N ALA A 1 -11.91 12.61 -17.93
CA ALA A 1 -12.10 13.97 -18.46
C ALA A 1 -11.66 14.09 -19.93
N LEU A 2 -10.47 13.65 -20.32
CA LEU A 2 -10.02 13.68 -21.74
C LEU A 2 -10.91 12.81 -22.64
N MET A 3 -11.28 11.60 -22.24
CA MET A 3 -12.18 10.72 -22.98
C MET A 3 -13.56 11.30 -23.28
N THR A 4 -14.02 12.30 -22.51
CA THR A 4 -15.32 12.93 -22.68
C THR A 4 -15.23 14.24 -23.48
N ILE A 5 -14.14 14.97 -23.34
CA ILE A 5 -13.95 16.28 -23.97
C ILE A 5 -13.57 16.15 -25.46
N THR A 6 -12.73 15.17 -25.80
CA THR A 6 -12.22 15.01 -27.16
C THR A 6 -13.32 14.71 -28.19
N PRO A 7 -14.30 13.80 -27.93
CA PRO A 7 -15.41 13.59 -28.87
C PRO A 7 -16.28 14.84 -29.06
N VAL A 8 -16.57 15.57 -27.96
CA VAL A 8 -17.37 16.80 -28.03
C VAL A 8 -16.66 17.88 -28.86
N LEU A 9 -15.35 18.06 -28.69
CA LEU A 9 -14.55 18.98 -29.51
C LEU A 9 -14.46 18.54 -30.95
N ALA A 10 -14.38 17.24 -31.24
CA ALA A 10 -14.36 16.72 -32.61
C ALA A 10 -15.66 17.05 -33.35
N VAL A 11 -16.82 16.88 -32.74
CA VAL A 11 -18.12 17.29 -33.30
C VAL A 11 -18.20 18.77 -33.51
N ALA A 12 -17.79 19.58 -32.53
CA ALA A 12 -17.80 21.05 -32.65
C ALA A 12 -16.87 21.53 -33.77
N CYS A 13 -15.70 20.93 -33.94
CA CYS A 13 -14.77 21.21 -35.04
C CYS A 13 -15.38 20.87 -36.41
N GLN A 14 -16.06 19.73 -36.53
CA GLN A 14 -16.75 19.33 -37.76
C GLN A 14 -17.85 20.32 -38.12
N CYS A 15 -18.66 20.76 -37.13
CA CYS A 15 -19.70 21.77 -37.37
C CYS A 15 -19.12 23.13 -37.79
N ALA A 16 -17.93 23.47 -37.34
CA ALA A 16 -17.23 24.70 -37.68
C ALA A 16 -16.35 24.61 -38.94
N GLY A 17 -16.30 23.44 -39.61
CA GLY A 17 -15.43 23.24 -40.78
C GLY A 17 -13.93 23.21 -40.45
N ILE A 18 -13.55 22.98 -39.18
CA ILE A 18 -12.17 23.01 -38.70
C ILE A 18 -11.69 21.56 -38.51
N LYS A 19 -10.44 21.28 -38.88
CA LYS A 19 -9.84 19.96 -38.68
C LYS A 19 -9.76 19.61 -37.18
N PRO A 20 -10.29 18.49 -36.74
CA PRO A 20 -10.25 18.11 -35.32
C PRO A 20 -8.81 17.90 -34.85
N VAL A 21 -8.52 18.32 -33.60
CA VAL A 21 -7.23 18.14 -32.96
C VAL A 21 -7.12 16.80 -32.26
N SER A 22 -5.89 16.28 -32.18
CA SER A 22 -5.62 15.01 -31.48
C SER A 22 -5.82 15.11 -29.97
N GLU A 23 -6.10 13.99 -29.31
CA GLU A 23 -6.22 13.90 -27.83
C GLU A 23 -4.99 14.46 -27.11
N SER A 24 -3.80 14.17 -27.62
CA SER A 24 -2.55 14.67 -27.05
C SER A 24 -2.44 16.19 -27.13
N THR A 25 -2.93 16.80 -28.20
CA THR A 25 -2.99 18.25 -28.38
C THR A 25 -3.99 18.88 -27.41
N VAL A 26 -5.18 18.30 -27.26
CA VAL A 26 -6.18 18.72 -26.27
C VAL A 26 -5.59 18.65 -24.85
N GLY A 27 -4.90 17.56 -24.53
CA GLY A 27 -4.24 17.38 -23.24
C GLY A 27 -3.19 18.46 -22.95
N ARG A 28 -2.36 18.82 -23.94
CA ARG A 28 -1.37 19.91 -23.80
C ARG A 28 -2.02 21.28 -23.61
N ILE A 29 -3.07 21.59 -24.36
CA ILE A 29 -3.82 22.85 -24.23
C ILE A 29 -4.44 22.94 -22.82
N ILE A 30 -5.09 21.89 -22.32
CA ILE A 30 -5.67 21.87 -20.97
C ILE A 30 -4.59 22.05 -19.91
N HIS A 31 -3.43 21.43 -20.07
CA HIS A 31 -2.30 21.60 -19.16
C HIS A 31 -1.81 23.05 -19.13
N ASP A 32 -1.58 23.65 -20.30
CA ASP A 32 -1.13 25.03 -20.43
C ASP A 32 -2.14 26.02 -19.84
N LEU A 33 -3.45 25.83 -20.09
CA LEU A 33 -4.50 26.67 -19.51
C LEU A 33 -4.59 26.56 -17.99
N LYS A 34 -4.28 25.38 -17.42
CA LYS A 34 -4.19 25.17 -15.96
C LYS A 34 -2.97 25.86 -15.35
N GLU A 35 -1.81 25.76 -16.00
CA GLU A 35 -0.59 26.46 -15.55
C GLU A 35 -0.74 27.98 -15.62
N LYS A 36 -1.43 28.51 -16.64
CA LYS A 36 -1.76 29.92 -16.78
C LYS A 36 -2.92 30.41 -15.89
N GLY A 37 -3.48 29.49 -15.03
CA GLY A 37 -4.58 29.86 -14.14
C GLY A 37 -5.93 30.15 -14.84
N ARG A 38 -6.03 29.91 -16.15
CA ARG A 38 -7.28 30.10 -16.93
C ARG A 38 -8.28 28.96 -16.76
N LEU A 39 -7.81 27.76 -16.34
CA LEU A 39 -8.65 26.67 -15.94
C LEU A 39 -8.32 26.28 -14.49
N PRO A 40 -9.31 25.97 -13.66
CA PRO A 40 -9.05 25.51 -12.31
C PRO A 40 -8.25 24.19 -12.36
N LYS A 41 -7.21 24.07 -11.53
CA LYS A 41 -6.55 22.78 -11.30
C LYS A 41 -7.62 21.82 -10.80
N SER A 42 -7.67 20.63 -11.39
CA SER A 42 -8.73 19.65 -11.09
C SER A 42 -8.71 19.32 -9.60
N ASN A 43 -9.60 19.94 -8.84
CA ASN A 43 -9.90 19.57 -7.48
C ASN A 43 -10.75 18.32 -7.53
N LYS A 44 -10.39 17.27 -6.78
CA LYS A 44 -11.28 16.13 -6.60
C LYS A 44 -12.48 16.62 -5.78
N VAL A 45 -13.59 16.80 -6.43
CA VAL A 45 -14.88 17.04 -5.78
C VAL A 45 -15.37 15.71 -5.26
N THR A 46 -15.43 15.55 -3.95
CA THR A 46 -16.07 14.41 -3.30
C THR A 46 -17.39 14.85 -2.69
N ILE A 47 -18.46 14.11 -2.98
CA ILE A 47 -19.72 14.27 -2.28
C ILE A 47 -19.54 13.63 -0.90
N ASN A 48 -19.73 14.43 0.16
CA ASN A 48 -19.77 13.87 1.50
C ASN A 48 -21.18 13.31 1.74
N ALA A 49 -21.32 12.00 1.62
CA ALA A 49 -22.60 11.30 1.77
C ALA A 49 -23.31 11.54 3.13
N ARG A 50 -22.60 12.03 4.14
CA ARG A 50 -23.19 12.37 5.45
C ARG A 50 -23.92 13.72 5.50
N PHE A 51 -23.55 14.65 4.62
CA PHE A 51 -24.03 16.04 4.70
C PHE A 51 -24.58 16.56 3.38
N ASP A 52 -24.62 15.73 2.35
CA ASP A 52 -25.03 16.08 0.97
C ASP A 52 -24.41 17.37 0.45
N LYS A 53 -23.20 17.69 0.95
CA LYS A 53 -22.44 18.88 0.59
C LYS A 53 -21.24 18.51 -0.28
N LEU A 54 -21.10 19.23 -1.39
CA LEU A 54 -19.90 19.21 -2.22
C LEU A 54 -18.71 19.78 -1.42
N VAL A 55 -17.78 18.93 -1.03
CA VAL A 55 -16.54 19.36 -0.38
C VAL A 55 -15.42 19.33 -1.42
N VAL A 56 -14.95 20.51 -1.80
CA VAL A 56 -13.75 20.66 -2.64
C VAL A 56 -12.52 20.42 -1.75
N ARG A 57 -11.90 19.26 -1.87
CA ARG A 57 -10.61 19.00 -1.20
C ARG A 57 -9.48 19.26 -2.19
N GLU A 58 -8.71 20.31 -1.94
CA GLU A 58 -7.39 20.44 -2.54
C GLU A 58 -6.47 19.36 -1.96
N GLN A 59 -6.38 18.23 -2.63
CA GLN A 59 -5.35 17.25 -2.29
C GLN A 59 -4.04 17.72 -2.93
N LYS A 60 -3.20 18.38 -2.14
CA LYS A 60 -1.78 18.47 -2.49
C LYS A 60 -1.26 17.02 -2.59
N PRO A 61 -0.72 16.62 -3.76
CA PRO A 61 -0.16 15.26 -3.86
C PRO A 61 0.95 15.14 -2.81
N ARG A 62 0.75 14.23 -1.84
CA ARG A 62 1.81 13.91 -0.89
C ARG A 62 2.99 13.40 -1.70
N LYS A 63 4.15 14.02 -1.57
CA LYS A 63 5.39 13.52 -2.15
C LYS A 63 5.73 12.21 -1.43
N LYS A 64 5.36 11.08 -2.03
CA LYS A 64 5.70 9.75 -1.52
C LYS A 64 7.19 9.53 -1.72
N LYS A 65 7.89 9.21 -0.63
CA LYS A 65 9.33 8.90 -0.67
C LYS A 65 9.49 7.49 -1.22
N THR A 66 10.21 7.36 -2.33
CA THR A 66 10.51 6.05 -2.93
C THR A 66 11.97 5.69 -2.69
N ARG A 67 12.27 4.41 -2.64
CA ARG A 67 13.64 3.90 -2.48
C ARG A 67 14.45 4.17 -3.76
N ARG A 68 15.74 4.48 -3.63
CA ARG A 68 16.62 4.59 -4.81
C ARG A 68 16.74 3.24 -5.52
N LYS A 69 16.75 3.25 -6.85
CA LYS A 69 17.07 2.04 -7.64
C LYS A 69 18.45 1.54 -7.25
N GLY A 70 18.62 0.22 -7.11
CA GLY A 70 19.90 -0.39 -6.75
C GLY A 70 20.24 -0.34 -5.25
N PHE A 71 19.38 0.18 -4.38
CA PHE A 71 19.61 0.08 -2.94
C PHE A 71 19.50 -1.39 -2.50
N LEU A 72 20.62 -1.93 -2.02
CA LEU A 72 20.73 -3.29 -1.46
C LEU A 72 20.87 -3.17 0.06
N PRO A 73 19.95 -3.72 0.86
CA PRO A 73 20.09 -3.80 2.32
C PRO A 73 21.32 -4.66 2.66
N GLN A 74 22.19 -4.18 3.56
CA GLN A 74 23.43 -4.86 3.93
C GLN A 74 23.35 -5.47 5.34
N GLN A 75 22.54 -4.91 6.21
CA GLN A 75 22.46 -5.28 7.60
C GLN A 75 21.02 -5.60 8.00
N PRO A 76 20.83 -6.40 9.07
CA PRO A 76 19.51 -6.61 9.66
C PRO A 76 18.80 -5.28 9.96
N GLY A 77 17.54 -5.19 9.61
CA GLY A 77 16.71 -3.99 9.80
C GLY A 77 16.98 -2.82 8.85
N ASP A 78 17.90 -2.97 7.89
CA ASP A 78 18.12 -1.93 6.88
C ASP A 78 16.90 -1.67 6.02
N LEU A 79 16.12 -2.72 5.74
CA LEU A 79 14.87 -2.61 5.00
C LEU A 79 13.92 -3.76 5.36
N VAL A 80 12.81 -3.42 5.97
CA VAL A 80 11.68 -4.33 6.19
C VAL A 80 10.58 -4.00 5.20
N GLN A 81 10.17 -4.98 4.41
CA GLN A 81 9.02 -4.87 3.53
C GLN A 81 7.76 -5.30 4.27
N MET A 82 6.66 -4.60 4.04
CA MET A 82 5.37 -4.86 4.69
C MET A 82 4.25 -4.84 3.65
N ASP A 83 3.25 -5.71 3.86
CA ASP A 83 2.10 -5.88 3.00
C ASP A 83 0.88 -6.36 3.81
N THR A 84 -0.29 -6.41 3.19
CA THR A 84 -1.51 -6.91 3.80
C THR A 84 -2.18 -7.96 2.91
N VAL A 85 -2.38 -9.14 3.45
CA VAL A 85 -3.12 -10.22 2.80
C VAL A 85 -4.57 -10.21 3.31
N SER A 86 -5.53 -10.20 2.41
CA SER A 86 -6.95 -10.31 2.75
C SER A 86 -7.40 -11.75 2.61
N ILE A 87 -7.98 -12.30 3.67
CA ILE A 87 -8.61 -13.63 3.69
C ILE A 87 -10.12 -13.45 3.78
N PHE A 88 -10.84 -14.19 2.95
CA PHE A 88 -12.29 -14.21 2.98
C PHE A 88 -12.77 -15.66 3.01
N THR A 89 -13.52 -16.03 4.04
CA THR A 89 -14.11 -17.36 4.23
C THR A 89 -15.42 -17.23 5.00
N ASP A 90 -16.46 -17.96 4.59
CA ASP A 90 -17.76 -18.06 5.27
C ASP A 90 -18.37 -16.71 5.67
N GLY A 91 -18.24 -15.69 4.81
CA GLY A 91 -18.72 -14.35 5.08
C GLY A 91 -17.85 -13.51 6.03
N ILE A 92 -16.78 -14.10 6.56
CA ILE A 92 -15.82 -13.43 7.45
C ILE A 92 -14.65 -12.90 6.62
N LYS A 93 -14.27 -11.64 6.85
CA LYS A 93 -13.09 -11.05 6.25
C LYS A 93 -12.06 -10.72 7.32
N ARG A 94 -10.83 -11.17 7.10
CA ARG A 94 -9.67 -10.87 7.95
C ARG A 94 -8.53 -10.30 7.13
N TYR A 95 -7.65 -9.59 7.80
CA TYR A 95 -6.51 -8.93 7.18
C TYR A 95 -5.26 -9.33 7.95
N ILE A 96 -4.36 -10.04 7.29
CA ILE A 96 -3.08 -10.45 7.86
C ILE A 96 -2.03 -9.46 7.38
N PHE A 97 -1.54 -8.64 8.28
CA PHE A 97 -0.38 -7.79 8.01
C PHE A 97 0.86 -8.65 8.09
N THR A 98 1.74 -8.48 7.14
CA THR A 98 2.97 -9.27 7.00
C THR A 98 4.18 -8.36 6.87
N ALA A 99 5.32 -8.80 7.38
CA ALA A 99 6.59 -8.11 7.28
C ALA A 99 7.73 -9.10 7.04
N ILE A 100 8.72 -8.69 6.26
CA ILE A 100 9.97 -9.45 6.06
C ILE A 100 11.17 -8.52 6.04
N ASP A 101 12.19 -8.81 6.82
CA ASP A 101 13.50 -8.17 6.67
C ASP A 101 14.25 -8.75 5.47
N ILE A 102 14.71 -7.88 4.57
CA ILE A 102 15.32 -8.31 3.32
C ILE A 102 16.70 -8.92 3.53
N SER A 103 17.43 -8.54 4.59
CA SER A 103 18.77 -9.04 4.86
C SER A 103 18.75 -10.42 5.52
N THR A 104 17.95 -10.60 6.57
CA THR A 104 17.93 -11.81 7.39
C THR A 104 16.86 -12.81 7.01
N ARG A 105 15.83 -12.38 6.27
CA ARG A 105 14.58 -13.12 6.03
C ARG A 105 13.72 -13.30 7.28
N PHE A 106 14.03 -12.62 8.38
CA PHE A 106 13.15 -12.58 9.53
C PHE A 106 11.76 -12.10 9.11
N THR A 107 10.74 -12.82 9.55
CA THR A 107 9.34 -12.55 9.19
C THR A 107 8.48 -12.32 10.42
N PHE A 108 7.49 -11.48 10.25
CA PHE A 108 6.44 -11.27 11.24
C PHE A 108 5.09 -11.12 10.54
N ALA A 109 4.03 -11.63 11.18
CA ALA A 109 2.65 -11.48 10.68
C ALA A 109 1.68 -11.37 11.86
N TYR A 110 0.57 -10.68 11.65
CA TYR A 110 -0.49 -10.55 12.65
C TYR A 110 -1.84 -10.29 11.97
N ALA A 111 -2.90 -10.96 12.44
CA ALA A 111 -4.24 -10.87 11.87
C ALA A 111 -5.10 -9.83 12.58
N TYR A 112 -5.89 -9.09 11.80
CA TYR A 112 -6.82 -8.05 12.27
C TYR A 112 -8.21 -8.20 11.65
N LYS A 113 -9.22 -7.70 12.34
CA LYS A 113 -10.62 -7.66 11.85
C LYS A 113 -10.83 -6.63 10.75
N SER A 114 -9.98 -5.60 10.65
CA SER A 114 -10.12 -4.55 9.63
C SER A 114 -8.77 -4.05 9.10
N ASN A 115 -8.78 -3.52 7.88
CA ASN A 115 -7.63 -2.93 7.22
C ASN A 115 -7.64 -1.42 7.46
N SER A 116 -7.09 -0.98 8.59
CA SER A 116 -7.03 0.44 8.97
C SER A 116 -5.60 0.89 9.22
N SER A 117 -5.34 2.19 9.07
CA SER A 117 -4.03 2.77 9.38
C SER A 117 -3.68 2.71 10.89
N THR A 118 -4.69 2.60 11.75
CA THR A 118 -4.51 2.35 13.19
C THR A 118 -3.95 0.94 13.43
N HIS A 119 -4.52 -0.08 12.74
CA HIS A 119 -3.98 -1.44 12.81
C HIS A 119 -2.59 -1.55 12.17
N GLY A 120 -2.32 -0.79 11.10
CA GLY A 120 -0.97 -0.69 10.55
C GLY A 120 0.03 -0.15 11.58
N SER A 121 -0.34 0.89 12.33
CA SER A 121 0.49 1.44 13.41
C SER A 121 0.70 0.44 14.56
N ASP A 122 -0.36 -0.25 15.00
CA ASP A 122 -0.26 -1.29 16.02
C ASP A 122 0.60 -2.48 15.56
N PHE A 123 0.47 -2.88 14.29
CA PHE A 123 1.33 -3.90 13.70
C PHE A 123 2.81 -3.48 13.71
N LEU A 124 3.11 -2.23 13.38
CA LEU A 124 4.46 -1.69 13.46
C LEU A 124 5.00 -1.75 14.90
N ASP A 125 4.20 -1.41 15.89
CA ASP A 125 4.58 -1.48 17.31
C ASP A 125 4.90 -2.91 17.75
N LYS A 126 4.09 -3.88 17.34
CA LYS A 126 4.32 -5.30 17.60
C LYS A 126 5.60 -5.79 16.91
N LEU A 127 5.78 -5.46 15.64
CA LEU A 127 6.99 -5.81 14.89
C LEU A 127 8.26 -5.29 15.57
N LEU A 128 8.26 -4.02 15.98
CA LEU A 128 9.42 -3.41 16.65
C LEU A 128 9.75 -4.05 18.00
N LYS A 129 8.74 -4.61 18.69
CA LYS A 129 8.94 -5.34 19.95
C LYS A 129 9.54 -6.71 19.78
N VAL A 130 9.22 -7.40 18.67
CA VAL A 130 9.65 -8.79 18.45
C VAL A 130 10.89 -8.91 17.57
N ALA A 131 11.22 -7.89 16.78
CA ALA A 131 12.39 -7.90 15.90
C ALA A 131 13.68 -7.99 16.73
N PRO A 132 14.59 -8.96 16.45
CA PRO A 132 15.84 -9.12 17.19
C PRO A 132 16.93 -8.11 16.79
N PHE A 133 16.57 -7.09 16.02
CA PHE A 133 17.46 -6.03 15.52
C PHE A 133 16.72 -4.70 15.39
N VAL A 134 17.48 -3.63 15.27
CA VAL A 134 16.93 -2.28 15.09
C VAL A 134 16.47 -2.08 13.66
N ILE A 135 15.19 -1.84 13.45
CA ILE A 135 14.62 -1.51 12.14
C ILE A 135 14.89 -0.04 11.85
N ARG A 136 15.43 0.26 10.67
CA ARG A 136 15.75 1.62 10.23
C ARG A 136 14.80 2.13 9.14
N ARG A 137 14.36 1.23 8.28
CA ARG A 137 13.53 1.59 7.12
C ARG A 137 12.44 0.57 6.92
N VAL A 138 11.25 1.05 6.60
CA VAL A 138 10.12 0.22 6.18
C VAL A 138 9.72 0.57 4.76
N GLN A 139 9.28 -0.40 4.00
CA GLN A 139 8.78 -0.23 2.63
C GLN A 139 7.43 -0.91 2.50
N THR A 140 6.44 -0.16 2.05
CA THR A 140 5.06 -0.64 1.86
C THR A 140 4.59 -0.36 0.44
N ASP A 141 3.48 -0.95 0.08
CA ASP A 141 2.72 -0.50 -1.08
C ASP A 141 2.02 0.86 -0.81
N ASN A 142 1.07 1.21 -1.67
CA ASN A 142 0.29 2.44 -1.53
C ASN A 142 -1.05 2.22 -0.81
N GLY A 143 -1.22 1.14 -0.09
CA GLY A 143 -2.41 0.80 0.66
C GLY A 143 -2.81 1.86 1.68
N SER A 144 -4.12 2.00 1.94
CA SER A 144 -4.63 3.01 2.86
C SER A 144 -4.21 2.76 4.31
N GLU A 145 -3.96 1.52 4.65
CA GLU A 145 -3.46 1.03 5.95
C GLU A 145 -2.07 1.56 6.30
N PHE A 146 -1.25 1.83 5.29
CA PHE A 146 0.11 2.37 5.45
C PHE A 146 0.17 3.89 5.29
N LEU A 147 -0.97 4.57 5.36
CA LEU A 147 -1.06 6.03 5.35
C LEU A 147 -1.40 6.57 6.74
N LYS A 148 -1.54 7.88 6.89
CA LYS A 148 -1.96 8.59 8.11
C LYS A 148 -1.24 8.07 9.37
N HIS A 149 -1.95 7.35 10.25
CA HIS A 149 -1.44 6.90 11.55
C HIS A 149 -0.19 6.03 11.44
N PHE A 150 -0.12 5.17 10.43
CA PHE A 150 1.09 4.40 10.17
C PHE A 150 2.29 5.31 9.79
N ASP A 151 2.09 6.26 8.87
CA ASP A 151 3.15 7.20 8.45
C ASP A 151 3.57 8.15 9.60
N GLU A 152 2.61 8.52 10.46
CA GLU A 152 2.87 9.28 11.69
C GLU A 152 3.70 8.45 12.68
N ALA A 153 3.31 7.21 12.95
CA ALA A 153 4.05 6.28 13.81
C ALA A 153 5.48 6.02 13.31
N CYS A 154 5.67 5.87 12.00
CA CYS A 154 7.03 5.76 11.43
C CYS A 154 7.88 6.98 11.75
N LYS A 155 7.33 8.19 11.63
CA LYS A 155 8.05 9.45 11.93
C LYS A 155 8.39 9.59 13.41
N GLU A 156 7.42 9.31 14.29
CA GLU A 156 7.61 9.36 15.74
C GLU A 156 8.72 8.41 16.21
N LYS A 157 8.84 7.25 15.56
CA LYS A 157 9.86 6.24 15.84
C LYS A 157 11.18 6.46 15.08
N GLY A 158 11.29 7.53 14.32
CA GLY A 158 12.49 7.84 13.52
C GLY A 158 12.74 6.90 12.34
N LEU A 159 11.71 6.15 11.89
CA LEU A 159 11.81 5.23 10.77
C LEU A 159 11.67 5.96 9.43
N VAL A 160 12.41 5.54 8.45
CA VAL A 160 12.25 6.02 7.08
C VAL A 160 11.21 5.15 6.36
N HIS A 161 10.06 5.74 6.04
CA HIS A 161 9.01 5.06 5.28
C HIS A 161 9.19 5.29 3.79
N PHE A 162 9.36 4.20 3.03
CA PHE A 162 9.38 4.16 1.57
C PHE A 162 8.10 3.55 1.02
N PHE A 163 7.64 4.10 -0.09
CA PHE A 163 6.56 3.53 -0.88
C PHE A 163 7.09 2.80 -2.11
N ASN A 164 6.45 1.71 -2.49
CA ASN A 164 6.77 0.98 -3.71
C ASN A 164 6.56 1.87 -4.94
N TYR A 165 7.42 1.69 -5.94
CA TYR A 165 7.18 2.29 -7.25
C TYR A 165 5.92 1.67 -7.87
N PRO A 166 5.03 2.49 -8.45
CA PRO A 166 3.92 1.96 -9.23
C PRO A 166 4.44 1.05 -10.35
N LYS A 167 3.85 -0.16 -10.51
CA LYS A 167 4.16 -1.11 -11.60
C LYS A 167 5.56 -1.75 -11.57
N HIS A 168 6.18 -1.90 -10.40
CA HIS A 168 7.42 -2.67 -10.22
C HIS A 168 7.21 -3.81 -9.21
N PRO A 169 6.59 -4.94 -9.61
CA PRO A 169 6.34 -6.09 -8.73
C PRO A 169 7.65 -6.77 -8.27
N GLU A 170 8.71 -6.73 -9.08
CA GLU A 170 9.98 -7.39 -8.78
C GLU A 170 10.62 -6.95 -7.44
N ALA A 171 10.21 -5.80 -6.91
CA ALA A 171 10.75 -5.28 -5.65
C ALA A 171 10.28 -6.05 -4.41
N ASN A 172 9.22 -6.89 -4.50
CA ASN A 172 8.55 -7.52 -3.36
C ASN A 172 8.61 -9.06 -3.37
N GLY A 173 9.41 -9.69 -4.23
CA GLY A 173 9.42 -11.13 -4.44
C GLY A 173 9.61 -11.98 -3.18
N TYR A 174 10.36 -11.51 -2.18
CA TYR A 174 10.52 -12.20 -0.90
C TYR A 174 9.26 -12.13 -0.05
N LEU A 175 8.62 -10.98 0.02
CA LEU A 175 7.39 -10.78 0.77
C LEU A 175 6.22 -11.54 0.13
N GLU A 176 6.11 -11.52 -1.20
CA GLU A 176 5.10 -12.28 -1.94
C GLU A 176 5.24 -13.80 -1.71
N ARG A 177 6.50 -14.31 -1.71
CA ARG A 177 6.77 -15.71 -1.37
C ARG A 177 6.37 -16.03 0.06
N PHE A 178 6.69 -15.16 1.02
CA PHE A 178 6.27 -15.32 2.40
C PHE A 178 4.75 -15.30 2.54
N ASN A 179 4.06 -14.34 1.91
CA ASN A 179 2.60 -14.25 1.91
C ASN A 179 1.95 -15.54 1.40
N ARG A 180 2.46 -16.09 0.29
CA ARG A 180 2.00 -17.38 -0.24
C ARG A 180 2.24 -18.51 0.76
N THR A 181 3.43 -18.58 1.34
CA THR A 181 3.78 -19.63 2.30
C THR A 181 2.89 -19.59 3.54
N VAL A 182 2.63 -18.41 4.10
CA VAL A 182 1.71 -18.26 5.25
C VAL A 182 0.30 -18.71 4.88
N GLN A 183 -0.19 -18.36 3.70
CA GLN A 183 -1.52 -18.78 3.24
C GLN A 183 -1.60 -20.30 3.09
N GLU A 184 -0.64 -20.91 2.40
CA GLU A 184 -0.64 -22.35 2.08
C GLU A 184 -0.35 -23.22 3.31
N GLN A 185 0.59 -22.83 4.16
CA GLN A 185 1.10 -23.67 5.25
C GLN A 185 0.48 -23.37 6.61
N PHE A 186 -0.12 -22.22 6.79
CA PHE A 186 -0.74 -21.83 8.05
C PHE A 186 -2.23 -21.53 7.90
N VAL A 187 -2.61 -20.53 7.11
CA VAL A 187 -4.01 -20.07 7.03
C VAL A 187 -4.95 -21.22 6.65
N ASN A 188 -4.58 -22.03 5.67
CA ASN A 188 -5.41 -23.16 5.23
C ASN A 188 -5.60 -24.22 6.31
N GLN A 189 -4.68 -24.36 7.26
CA GLN A 189 -4.76 -25.33 8.36
C GLN A 189 -5.58 -24.79 9.55
N TYR A 190 -5.58 -23.47 9.75
CA TYR A 190 -6.21 -22.80 10.88
C TYR A 190 -7.39 -21.92 10.46
N ILE A 191 -7.96 -22.19 9.28
CA ILE A 191 -9.06 -21.39 8.73
C ILE A 191 -10.30 -21.41 9.63
N ASP A 192 -10.53 -22.52 10.33
CA ASP A 192 -11.70 -22.74 11.19
C ASP A 192 -11.72 -21.84 12.43
N ILE A 193 -10.55 -21.32 12.86
CA ILE A 193 -10.44 -20.40 14.00
C ILE A 193 -10.19 -18.95 13.60
N ILE A 194 -10.32 -18.62 12.33
CA ILE A 194 -10.02 -17.27 11.79
C ILE A 194 -11.02 -16.21 12.28
N ASP A 195 -12.17 -16.58 12.76
CA ASP A 195 -13.19 -15.71 13.34
C ASP A 195 -12.77 -15.16 14.72
N ASP A 196 -11.96 -15.91 15.49
CA ASP A 196 -11.31 -15.44 16.70
C ASP A 196 -9.84 -15.02 16.44
N PRO A 197 -9.59 -13.69 16.33
CA PRO A 197 -8.24 -13.20 16.05
C PRO A 197 -7.23 -13.48 17.17
N ASP A 198 -7.65 -13.68 18.41
CA ASP A 198 -6.73 -13.88 19.53
C ASP A 198 -6.20 -15.31 19.48
N ASP A 199 -7.09 -16.31 19.31
CA ASP A 199 -6.69 -17.70 19.12
C ASP A 199 -5.89 -17.86 17.80
N PHE A 200 -6.38 -17.30 16.71
CA PHE A 200 -5.67 -17.35 15.43
C PHE A 200 -4.27 -16.76 15.52
N ASN A 201 -4.10 -15.59 16.15
CA ASN A 201 -2.79 -14.97 16.32
C ASN A 201 -1.89 -15.76 17.28
N SER A 202 -2.44 -16.43 18.28
CA SER A 202 -1.66 -17.31 19.17
C SER A 202 -0.99 -18.46 18.38
N GLU A 203 -1.75 -19.12 17.52
CA GLU A 203 -1.21 -20.19 16.66
C GLU A 203 -0.26 -19.60 15.59
N LEU A 204 -0.59 -18.45 15.03
CA LEU A 204 0.28 -17.75 14.06
C LEU A 204 1.65 -17.42 14.69
N MET A 205 1.70 -17.00 15.95
CA MET A 205 2.97 -16.73 16.64
C MET A 205 3.81 -18.00 16.80
N LYS A 206 3.21 -19.14 17.15
CA LYS A 206 3.92 -20.44 17.22
C LYS A 206 4.51 -20.82 15.85
N TYR A 207 3.69 -20.67 14.79
CA TYR A 207 4.14 -20.93 13.42
C TYR A 207 5.30 -20.01 13.02
N LEU A 208 5.24 -18.70 13.34
CA LEU A 208 6.30 -17.76 13.01
C LEU A 208 7.60 -18.01 13.77
N ILE A 209 7.52 -18.47 15.02
CA ILE A 209 8.72 -18.91 15.76
C ILE A 209 9.38 -20.05 15.01
N TRP A 210 8.65 -21.12 14.71
CA TRP A 210 9.16 -22.23 13.92
C TRP A 210 9.71 -21.78 12.56
N TYR A 211 8.97 -20.92 11.85
CA TYR A 211 9.36 -20.41 10.54
C TYR A 211 10.69 -19.65 10.58
N ASN A 212 10.92 -18.83 11.59
CA ASN A 212 12.13 -18.02 11.71
C ASN A 212 13.34 -18.76 12.29
N THR A 213 13.12 -19.85 13.04
CA THR A 213 14.21 -20.53 13.79
C THR A 213 14.58 -21.88 13.23
N GLU A 214 13.62 -22.63 12.69
CA GLU A 214 13.81 -24.03 12.35
C GLU A 214 13.64 -24.33 10.86
N LYS A 215 12.78 -23.55 10.16
CA LYS A 215 12.51 -23.79 8.75
C LYS A 215 13.72 -23.47 7.89
N PRO A 216 14.24 -24.42 7.07
CA PRO A 216 15.34 -24.13 6.16
C PRO A 216 14.87 -23.18 5.04
N HIS A 217 15.48 -22.01 4.98
CA HIS A 217 15.26 -21.05 3.90
C HIS A 217 16.25 -21.35 2.77
N ARG A 218 15.76 -21.92 1.68
CA ARG A 218 16.55 -22.02 0.46
C ARG A 218 16.62 -20.64 -0.16
N GLY A 219 17.84 -20.09 -0.24
CA GLY A 219 18.14 -18.77 -0.79
C GLY A 219 17.76 -18.61 -2.28
#